data_0a273642d77d975ebc3eeabc0e0102aa
#
_entry.id   0a273642d77d975ebc3eeabc0e0102aa
#
_cell.length_a   1.000
_cell.length_b   1.000
_cell.length_c   1.000
_cell.angle_alpha   90.00
_cell.angle_beta   90.00
_cell.angle_gamma   90.00
#
_symmetry.space_group_name_H-M   'P 1'
#
loop_
_entity.id
_entity.type
_entity.pdbx_description
1 polymer ?
#
loop_
_entity_poly.entity_id
_entity_poly.type
_entity_poly.pdbx_seq_one_letter_code
_entity_poly.pdbx_strand_id
1 'polypeptide(L)'
;MNQIEEWMNSRIGLNFRSGLGRMQQAVKLLGNPHETVPMIHVTGTNGKGSTIAFMRQLFQQHGLKVGTFTSPHIVSMHDRICINGQPISDQDLIRLGQRIQAMESQLLETHDQLSYFEIVTLLAFLYFHEQEVDLALIEVGIGGLLDTTNVITGEVAVITSVGLDHQETLGGSLEAIAAQKAGIFKAGKPAVIGPLAEEAEQVCIEKAKATGCPLARYGEDFQLVKGVFQDARHRFDSLKVGLNGAYQEENATVALEAFLLFMEQRGKLVDENCVREALQTTSWPGRLESFGQGVYLDGAHNPHAIHRLVEYARTFSDKRVKILFGALKRKDYKGMLEIFSRDLPEADLTVTTFAYGEVVQEADGLGYPYVADFRDYLQDYYSRQDGQEVLFVTGSLYFISEVRAYLLEQGKNPL
;
A
#
# COMPACT_ATOMS: atom_id res chain seq x y z
N MET A 1 -22.60 12.65 5.03
CA MET A 1 -21.53 13.19 4.14
C MET A 1 -21.57 14.70 4.27
N ASN A 2 -20.45 15.35 4.52
CA ASN A 2 -20.39 16.82 4.60
C ASN A 2 -20.13 17.43 3.21
N GLN A 3 -20.30 18.76 3.07
CA GLN A 3 -20.16 19.47 1.78
C GLN A 3 -18.75 19.29 1.14
N ILE A 4 -17.72 19.16 1.96
CA ILE A 4 -16.34 18.96 1.47
C ILE A 4 -16.17 17.57 0.90
N GLU A 5 -16.71 16.55 1.55
CA GLU A 5 -16.70 15.17 1.01
C GLU A 5 -17.51 15.08 -0.29
N GLU A 6 -18.67 15.74 -0.38
CA GLU A 6 -19.46 15.82 -1.61
C GLU A 6 -18.65 16.47 -2.74
N TRP A 7 -17.98 17.60 -2.46
CA TRP A 7 -17.12 18.27 -3.41
C TRP A 7 -15.95 17.38 -3.85
N MET A 8 -15.27 16.71 -2.93
CA MET A 8 -14.19 15.77 -3.25
C MET A 8 -14.71 14.60 -4.10
N ASN A 9 -15.82 14.00 -3.72
CA ASN A 9 -16.41 12.87 -4.43
C ASN A 9 -16.90 13.24 -5.85
N SER A 10 -17.31 14.49 -6.09
CA SER A 10 -17.62 14.98 -7.43
C SER A 10 -16.42 14.95 -8.40
N ARG A 11 -15.20 14.79 -7.86
CA ARG A 11 -13.95 14.70 -8.62
C ARG A 11 -13.51 13.24 -8.93
N ILE A 12 -14.24 12.25 -8.40
CA ILE A 12 -14.02 10.83 -8.72
C ILE A 12 -14.38 10.60 -10.19
N GLY A 13 -13.49 9.91 -10.92
CA GLY A 13 -13.68 9.62 -12.35
C GLY A 13 -13.21 10.74 -13.28
N LEU A 14 -12.73 11.87 -12.76
CA LEU A 14 -11.90 12.76 -13.58
C LEU A 14 -10.65 11.99 -13.96
N ASN A 15 -10.53 11.73 -15.26
CA ASN A 15 -9.46 10.92 -15.82
C ASN A 15 -8.08 11.40 -15.35
N PHE A 16 -7.18 10.43 -15.18
CA PHE A 16 -5.77 10.70 -14.95
C PHE A 16 -5.26 11.69 -16.00
N ARG A 17 -4.92 12.89 -15.55
CA ARG A 17 -4.37 13.94 -16.41
C ARG A 17 -2.86 13.95 -16.19
N SER A 18 -2.11 13.58 -17.24
CA SER A 18 -0.66 13.56 -17.19
C SER A 18 -0.07 14.94 -16.89
N GLY A 19 0.98 14.96 -16.05
CA GLY A 19 1.76 16.15 -15.76
C GLY A 19 1.59 16.67 -14.33
N LEU A 20 2.66 17.23 -13.80
CA LEU A 20 2.74 17.74 -12.41
C LEU A 20 2.43 19.23 -12.29
N GLY A 21 2.28 19.97 -13.42
CA GLY A 21 2.15 21.43 -13.42
C GLY A 21 1.02 21.94 -12.53
N ARG A 22 -0.14 21.28 -12.55
CA ARG A 22 -1.28 21.63 -11.70
C ARG A 22 -0.96 21.48 -10.21
N MET A 23 -0.35 20.35 -9.82
CA MET A 23 0.06 20.11 -8.44
C MET A 23 1.18 21.08 -8.01
N GLN A 24 2.17 21.33 -8.85
CA GLN A 24 3.23 22.30 -8.58
C GLN A 24 2.67 23.70 -8.32
N GLN A 25 1.69 24.14 -9.12
CA GLN A 25 1.02 25.42 -8.89
C GLN A 25 0.16 25.39 -7.62
N ALA A 26 -0.58 24.31 -7.37
CA ALA A 26 -1.43 24.17 -6.18
C ALA A 26 -0.61 24.25 -4.87
N VAL A 27 0.49 23.48 -4.77
CA VAL A 27 1.35 23.52 -3.57
C VAL A 27 1.97 24.90 -3.37
N LYS A 28 2.35 25.59 -4.47
CA LYS A 28 2.88 26.96 -4.41
C LYS A 28 1.83 27.95 -3.87
N LEU A 29 0.59 27.87 -4.34
CA LEU A 29 -0.51 28.70 -3.86
C LEU A 29 -0.86 28.44 -2.38
N LEU A 30 -0.60 27.22 -1.91
CA LEU A 30 -0.77 26.83 -0.51
C LEU A 30 0.45 27.11 0.39
N GLY A 31 1.53 27.70 -0.16
CA GLY A 31 2.74 28.07 0.58
C GLY A 31 3.78 26.96 0.73
N ASN A 32 3.79 25.99 -0.21
CA ASN A 32 4.72 24.85 -0.26
C ASN A 32 4.76 24.01 1.02
N PRO A 33 3.63 23.55 1.57
CA PRO A 33 3.61 22.81 2.84
C PRO A 33 4.45 21.52 2.78
N HIS A 34 4.60 20.91 1.60
CA HIS A 34 5.37 19.70 1.35
C HIS A 34 6.89 19.87 1.50
N GLU A 35 7.42 21.09 1.47
CA GLU A 35 8.85 21.38 1.62
C GLU A 35 9.29 21.50 3.09
N THR A 36 8.34 21.62 4.00
CA THR A 36 8.62 21.84 5.43
C THR A 36 8.74 20.55 6.24
N VAL A 37 8.27 19.42 5.69
CA VAL A 37 8.27 18.12 6.33
C VAL A 37 9.20 17.17 5.57
N PRO A 38 10.18 16.51 6.22
CA PRO A 38 10.95 15.46 5.59
C PRO A 38 10.06 14.30 5.16
N MET A 39 10.24 13.79 3.94
CA MET A 39 9.36 12.76 3.40
C MET A 39 10.15 11.56 2.84
N ILE A 40 9.62 10.35 3.05
CA ILE A 40 10.06 9.14 2.36
C ILE A 40 9.01 8.81 1.31
N HIS A 41 9.43 8.63 0.06
CA HIS A 41 8.56 8.41 -1.07
C HIS A 41 8.55 6.95 -1.49
N VAL A 42 7.39 6.28 -1.42
CA VAL A 42 7.26 4.84 -1.58
C VAL A 42 6.40 4.49 -2.79
N THR A 43 6.97 3.78 -3.76
CA THR A 43 6.26 3.20 -4.90
C THR A 43 6.47 1.69 -4.97
N GLY A 44 5.71 1.03 -5.81
CA GLY A 44 5.79 -0.41 -6.07
C GLY A 44 4.49 -0.92 -6.68
N THR A 45 4.51 -2.09 -7.26
CA THR A 45 3.28 -2.76 -7.69
C THR A 45 2.54 -3.28 -6.46
N ASN A 46 3.21 -4.06 -5.63
CA ASN A 46 2.70 -4.58 -4.35
C ASN A 46 3.64 -4.19 -3.20
N GLY A 47 3.22 -4.36 -1.95
CA GLY A 47 4.06 -4.16 -0.77
C GLY A 47 4.12 -2.73 -0.22
N LYS A 48 3.72 -1.69 -0.96
CA LYS A 48 3.81 -0.28 -0.55
C LYS A 48 3.26 -0.02 0.85
N GLY A 49 2.00 -0.34 1.09
CA GLY A 49 1.34 -0.12 2.38
C GLY A 49 1.96 -0.91 3.53
N SER A 50 2.38 -2.16 3.31
CA SER A 50 3.09 -2.98 4.32
C SER A 50 4.44 -2.37 4.66
N THR A 51 5.22 -1.94 3.65
CA THR A 51 6.52 -1.28 3.86
C THR A 51 6.35 0.03 4.64
N ILE A 52 5.33 0.83 4.33
CA ILE A 52 4.97 2.03 5.09
C ILE A 52 4.60 1.68 6.54
N ALA A 53 3.82 0.60 6.76
CA ALA A 53 3.44 0.18 8.10
C ALA A 53 4.67 -0.21 8.95
N PHE A 54 5.63 -0.96 8.39
CA PHE A 54 6.89 -1.28 9.05
C PHE A 54 7.72 -0.01 9.35
N MET A 55 7.89 0.87 8.36
CA MET A 55 8.63 2.13 8.57
C MET A 55 7.96 2.99 9.63
N ARG A 56 6.63 3.16 9.58
CA ARG A 56 5.89 3.90 10.60
C ARG A 56 6.22 3.36 11.99
N GLN A 57 6.14 2.04 12.20
CA GLN A 57 6.40 1.44 13.50
C GLN A 57 7.86 1.60 13.93
N LEU A 58 8.82 1.45 13.01
CA LEU A 58 10.24 1.69 13.26
C LEU A 58 10.48 3.13 13.75
N PHE A 59 9.95 4.13 13.06
CA PHE A 59 10.11 5.52 13.48
C PHE A 59 9.39 5.86 14.78
N GLN A 60 8.17 5.33 14.98
CA GLN A 60 7.41 5.54 16.24
C GLN A 60 8.11 4.95 17.45
N GLN A 61 8.67 3.75 17.37
CA GLN A 61 9.45 3.14 18.46
C GLN A 61 10.72 3.92 18.77
N HIS A 62 11.21 4.73 17.83
CA HIS A 62 12.31 5.67 18.05
C HIS A 62 11.85 7.08 18.44
N GLY A 63 10.58 7.23 18.85
CA GLY A 63 10.01 8.47 19.41
C GLY A 63 9.65 9.55 18.38
N LEU A 64 9.58 9.24 17.09
CA LEU A 64 9.22 10.22 16.07
C LEU A 64 7.69 10.27 15.84
N LYS A 65 7.18 11.46 15.59
CA LYS A 65 5.80 11.70 15.15
C LYS A 65 5.72 11.50 13.63
N VAL A 66 5.01 10.47 13.20
CA VAL A 66 5.03 9.98 11.80
C VAL A 66 3.71 10.25 11.10
N GLY A 67 3.74 11.04 10.03
CA GLY A 67 2.65 11.13 9.06
C GLY A 67 2.67 9.96 8.08
N THR A 68 1.52 9.43 7.70
CA THR A 68 1.41 8.42 6.63
C THR A 68 0.31 8.80 5.66
N PHE A 69 0.64 8.78 4.37
CA PHE A 69 -0.30 8.93 3.26
C PHE A 69 -0.33 7.65 2.46
N THR A 70 -1.47 6.93 2.44
CA THR A 70 -1.61 5.61 1.81
C THR A 70 -2.84 5.53 0.91
N SER A 71 -2.82 4.63 -0.08
CA SER A 71 -3.92 4.43 -1.02
C SER A 71 -4.01 2.99 -1.54
N PRO A 72 -5.24 2.50 -1.81
CA PRO A 72 -6.53 3.06 -1.41
C PRO A 72 -6.79 2.95 0.10
N HIS A 73 -7.88 3.52 0.60
CA HIS A 73 -8.31 3.30 1.99
C HIS A 73 -8.93 1.90 2.17
N ILE A 74 -8.95 1.41 3.41
CA ILE A 74 -9.55 0.12 3.76
C ILE A 74 -10.89 0.31 4.46
N VAL A 75 -11.04 1.26 5.37
CA VAL A 75 -12.30 1.51 6.09
C VAL A 75 -12.95 2.79 5.61
N SER A 76 -12.23 3.90 5.67
CA SER A 76 -12.74 5.21 5.27
C SER A 76 -11.66 6.05 4.60
N MET A 77 -12.06 7.13 3.93
CA MET A 77 -11.12 8.06 3.30
C MET A 77 -10.11 8.64 4.29
N HIS A 78 -10.48 8.77 5.56
CA HIS A 78 -9.63 9.27 6.64
C HIS A 78 -8.38 8.42 6.85
N ASP A 79 -8.48 7.09 6.63
CA ASP A 79 -7.35 6.16 6.77
C ASP A 79 -6.20 6.44 5.80
N ARG A 80 -6.46 7.20 4.74
CA ARG A 80 -5.42 7.61 3.80
C ARG A 80 -4.41 8.57 4.42
N ILE A 81 -4.83 9.34 5.44
CA ILE A 81 -4.05 10.40 6.06
C ILE A 81 -4.04 10.14 7.57
N CYS A 82 -2.94 9.59 8.08
CA CYS A 82 -2.82 9.28 9.50
C CYS A 82 -1.60 9.94 10.11
N ILE A 83 -1.65 10.21 11.41
CA ILE A 83 -0.49 10.52 12.24
C ILE A 83 -0.37 9.48 13.32
N ASN A 84 0.78 8.81 13.40
CA ASN A 84 1.02 7.71 14.32
C ASN A 84 -0.07 6.61 14.23
N GLY A 85 -0.62 6.37 13.03
CA GLY A 85 -1.67 5.41 12.78
C GLY A 85 -3.09 5.88 13.14
N GLN A 86 -3.25 7.10 13.65
CA GLN A 86 -4.56 7.69 13.92
C GLN A 86 -5.02 8.50 12.70
N PRO A 87 -6.21 8.20 12.15
CA PRO A 87 -6.75 8.91 10.98
C PRO A 87 -6.99 10.40 11.27
N ILE A 88 -6.92 11.22 10.20
CA ILE A 88 -7.31 12.63 10.26
C ILE A 88 -8.75 12.77 10.78
N SER A 89 -9.01 13.78 11.62
CA SER A 89 -10.34 14.07 12.15
C SER A 89 -11.26 14.68 11.08
N ASP A 90 -12.59 14.51 11.24
CA ASP A 90 -13.59 15.20 10.41
C ASP A 90 -13.39 16.71 10.43
N GLN A 91 -13.06 17.27 11.58
CA GLN A 91 -12.86 18.71 11.75
C GLN A 91 -11.68 19.22 10.91
N ASP A 92 -10.52 18.53 10.96
CA ASP A 92 -9.35 18.90 10.19
C ASP A 92 -9.56 18.69 8.69
N LEU A 93 -10.21 17.59 8.31
CA LEU A 93 -10.55 17.29 6.93
C LEU A 93 -11.42 18.39 6.32
N ILE A 94 -12.48 18.81 7.03
CA ILE A 94 -13.37 19.87 6.57
C ILE A 94 -12.61 21.21 6.47
N ARG A 95 -11.89 21.58 7.51
CA ARG A 95 -11.14 22.83 7.57
C ARG A 95 -10.08 22.95 6.47
N LEU A 96 -9.28 21.89 6.27
CA LEU A 96 -8.25 21.85 5.24
C LEU A 96 -8.86 21.74 3.83
N GLY A 97 -9.94 20.97 3.69
CA GLY A 97 -10.70 20.88 2.45
C GLY A 97 -11.26 22.23 1.99
N GLN A 98 -11.83 23.03 2.91
CA GLN A 98 -12.27 24.40 2.62
C GLN A 98 -11.13 25.29 2.17
N ARG A 99 -9.93 25.16 2.78
CA ARG A 99 -8.73 25.92 2.37
C ARG A 99 -8.30 25.55 0.95
N ILE A 100 -8.32 24.28 0.59
CA ILE A 100 -8.00 23.81 -0.77
C ILE A 100 -9.06 24.31 -1.77
N GLN A 101 -10.34 24.22 -1.42
CA GLN A 101 -11.44 24.68 -2.26
C GLN A 101 -11.35 26.19 -2.54
N ALA A 102 -11.00 26.99 -1.54
CA ALA A 102 -10.78 28.43 -1.71
C ALA A 102 -9.58 28.71 -2.63
N MET A 103 -8.47 27.97 -2.48
CA MET A 103 -7.28 28.08 -3.33
C MET A 103 -7.59 27.67 -4.78
N GLU A 104 -8.45 26.67 -5.01
CA GLU A 104 -8.78 26.20 -6.35
C GLU A 104 -9.32 27.30 -7.26
N SER A 105 -10.00 28.31 -6.71
CA SER A 105 -10.48 29.46 -7.49
C SER A 105 -9.33 30.21 -8.17
N GLN A 106 -8.18 30.37 -7.50
CA GLN A 106 -6.97 30.97 -8.07
C GLN A 106 -6.27 30.03 -9.05
N LEU A 107 -6.27 28.70 -8.75
CA LEU A 107 -5.69 27.70 -9.64
C LEU A 107 -6.39 27.67 -11.00
N LEU A 108 -7.71 27.83 -11.02
CA LEU A 108 -8.55 27.82 -12.23
C LEU A 108 -8.27 28.99 -13.19
N GLU A 109 -7.55 30.02 -12.77
CA GLU A 109 -7.10 31.08 -13.68
C GLU A 109 -6.06 30.57 -14.70
N THR A 110 -5.31 29.52 -14.38
CA THR A 110 -4.19 29.03 -15.20
C THR A 110 -4.23 27.53 -15.48
N HIS A 111 -5.00 26.77 -14.71
CA HIS A 111 -5.08 25.31 -14.78
C HIS A 111 -6.53 24.84 -14.67
N ASP A 112 -6.76 23.56 -14.98
CA ASP A 112 -8.03 22.87 -14.73
C ASP A 112 -8.25 22.60 -13.24
N GLN A 113 -9.49 22.19 -12.91
CA GLN A 113 -9.89 21.75 -11.58
C GLN A 113 -9.06 20.53 -11.09
N LEU A 114 -8.86 20.46 -9.77
CA LEU A 114 -8.15 19.34 -9.13
C LEU A 114 -8.95 18.04 -9.26
N SER A 115 -8.24 16.92 -9.43
CA SER A 115 -8.80 15.59 -9.32
C SER A 115 -8.94 15.17 -7.85
N TYR A 116 -9.72 14.12 -7.58
CA TYR A 116 -9.87 13.56 -6.24
C TYR A 116 -8.52 13.27 -5.57
N PHE A 117 -7.61 12.60 -6.29
CA PHE A 117 -6.32 12.20 -5.71
C PHE A 117 -5.40 13.38 -5.46
N GLU A 118 -5.45 14.43 -6.29
CA GLU A 118 -4.73 15.70 -6.05
C GLU A 118 -5.23 16.39 -4.79
N ILE A 119 -6.55 16.46 -4.58
CA ILE A 119 -7.13 17.06 -3.37
C ILE A 119 -6.68 16.30 -2.12
N VAL A 120 -6.75 14.96 -2.14
CA VAL A 120 -6.35 14.14 -0.97
C VAL A 120 -4.85 14.24 -0.70
N THR A 121 -4.02 14.37 -1.74
CA THR A 121 -2.57 14.61 -1.60
C THR A 121 -2.28 15.96 -0.96
N LEU A 122 -2.98 17.02 -1.38
CA LEU A 122 -2.84 18.36 -0.80
C LEU A 122 -3.32 18.40 0.66
N LEU A 123 -4.41 17.67 0.98
CA LEU A 123 -4.87 17.50 2.37
C LEU A 123 -3.77 16.90 3.25
N ALA A 124 -3.11 15.83 2.76
CA ALA A 124 -2.03 15.18 3.50
C ALA A 124 -0.85 16.14 3.75
N PHE A 125 -0.40 16.87 2.72
CA PHE A 125 0.70 17.83 2.87
C PHE A 125 0.37 18.95 3.85
N LEU A 126 -0.83 19.53 3.78
CA LEU A 126 -1.26 20.56 4.72
C LEU A 126 -1.38 20.02 6.15
N TYR A 127 -1.97 18.84 6.30
CA TYR A 127 -2.17 18.23 7.61
C TYR A 127 -0.84 17.91 8.30
N PHE A 128 0.10 17.31 7.58
CA PHE A 128 1.42 16.98 8.13
C PHE A 128 2.23 18.23 8.48
N HIS A 129 2.15 19.26 7.65
CA HIS A 129 2.76 20.56 7.92
C HIS A 129 2.20 21.20 9.20
N GLU A 130 0.86 21.34 9.31
CA GLU A 130 0.23 21.99 10.46
C GLU A 130 0.36 21.20 11.76
N GLN A 131 0.46 19.89 11.64
CA GLN A 131 0.66 19.00 12.79
C GLN A 131 2.13 18.83 13.17
N GLU A 132 3.05 19.48 12.47
CA GLU A 132 4.50 19.44 12.74
C GLU A 132 5.03 18.02 12.93
N VAL A 133 4.73 17.11 11.96
CA VAL A 133 5.26 15.74 12.02
C VAL A 133 6.77 15.74 11.77
N ASP A 134 7.50 14.86 12.45
CA ASP A 134 8.97 14.72 12.28
C ASP A 134 9.34 14.20 10.90
N LEU A 135 8.47 13.38 10.29
CA LEU A 135 8.57 12.91 8.92
C LEU A 135 7.20 12.44 8.42
N ALA A 136 7.07 12.34 7.09
CA ALA A 136 5.91 11.71 6.46
C ALA A 136 6.33 10.60 5.48
N LEU A 137 5.57 9.51 5.49
CA LEU A 137 5.70 8.37 4.57
C LEU A 137 4.63 8.51 3.50
N ILE A 138 5.04 8.73 2.26
CA ILE A 138 4.14 9.08 1.14
C ILE A 138 4.07 7.93 0.14
N GLU A 139 2.90 7.29 0.05
CA GLU A 139 2.62 6.28 -0.96
C GLU A 139 2.28 6.92 -2.30
N VAL A 140 2.95 6.47 -3.36
CA VAL A 140 2.60 6.80 -4.75
C VAL A 140 1.28 6.12 -5.12
N GLY A 141 0.39 6.85 -5.76
CA GLY A 141 -0.88 6.28 -6.22
C GLY A 141 -0.69 5.31 -7.37
N ILE A 142 -0.08 5.74 -8.46
CA ILE A 142 0.18 4.92 -9.67
C ILE A 142 1.52 5.33 -10.30
N GLY A 143 2.35 4.33 -10.59
CA GLY A 143 3.64 4.56 -11.26
C GLY A 143 4.66 5.26 -10.37
N GLY A 144 4.95 6.52 -10.63
CA GLY A 144 5.89 7.36 -9.88
C GLY A 144 6.19 8.66 -10.60
N LEU A 145 6.76 8.60 -11.80
CA LEU A 145 7.25 9.77 -12.56
C LEU A 145 6.21 10.90 -12.68
N LEU A 146 4.99 10.55 -13.04
CA LEU A 146 3.88 11.49 -13.25
C LEU A 146 2.82 11.42 -12.16
N ASP A 147 3.09 10.71 -11.07
CA ASP A 147 2.17 10.64 -9.95
C ASP A 147 2.07 11.99 -9.23
N THR A 148 0.88 12.31 -8.81
CA THR A 148 0.52 13.53 -8.08
C THR A 148 1.46 13.81 -6.90
N THR A 149 1.92 12.76 -6.22
CA THR A 149 2.84 12.87 -5.08
C THR A 149 4.27 13.26 -5.47
N ASN A 150 4.66 13.13 -6.75
CA ASN A 150 6.04 13.36 -7.19
C ASN A 150 6.46 14.83 -7.29
N VAL A 151 5.66 15.73 -6.73
CA VAL A 151 6.07 17.13 -6.47
C VAL A 151 7.03 17.23 -5.29
N ILE A 152 7.13 16.19 -4.46
CA ILE A 152 8.06 16.16 -3.31
C ILE A 152 9.49 15.82 -3.73
N THR A 153 10.44 16.28 -2.92
CA THR A 153 11.81 15.78 -2.92
C THR A 153 11.97 14.84 -1.72
N GLY A 154 11.75 13.53 -1.97
CA GLY A 154 11.89 12.52 -0.91
C GLY A 154 13.32 12.44 -0.38
N GLU A 155 13.47 12.34 0.95
CA GLU A 155 14.76 12.10 1.62
C GLU A 155 15.30 10.70 1.31
N VAL A 156 14.40 9.74 1.16
CA VAL A 156 14.64 8.38 0.68
C VAL A 156 13.54 8.02 -0.30
N ALA A 157 13.90 7.42 -1.44
CA ALA A 157 12.96 6.83 -2.38
C ALA A 157 12.93 5.31 -2.20
N VAL A 158 11.75 4.69 -2.28
CA VAL A 158 11.59 3.25 -2.10
C VAL A 158 10.77 2.65 -3.24
N ILE A 159 11.30 1.61 -3.89
CA ILE A 159 10.56 0.75 -4.82
C ILE A 159 10.43 -0.63 -4.18
N THR A 160 9.24 -1.01 -3.76
CA THR A 160 9.01 -2.28 -3.05
C THR A 160 9.02 -3.49 -3.98
N SER A 161 8.40 -3.36 -5.15
CA SER A 161 8.32 -4.42 -6.18
C SER A 161 7.95 -3.83 -7.54
N VAL A 162 8.26 -4.57 -8.61
CA VAL A 162 7.81 -4.29 -9.98
C VAL A 162 7.11 -5.52 -10.53
N GLY A 163 5.90 -5.35 -11.04
CA GLY A 163 5.09 -6.40 -11.65
C GLY A 163 4.07 -5.79 -12.61
N LEU A 164 3.47 -6.61 -13.45
CA LEU A 164 2.47 -6.17 -14.43
C LEU A 164 1.17 -5.77 -13.71
N ASP A 165 0.90 -4.49 -13.65
CA ASP A 165 -0.35 -3.86 -13.21
C ASP A 165 -0.46 -2.48 -13.86
N HIS A 166 -1.67 -1.97 -14.04
CA HIS A 166 -1.94 -0.68 -14.70
C HIS A 166 -1.24 -0.50 -16.06
N GLN A 167 -1.17 -1.58 -16.86
CA GLN A 167 -0.43 -1.62 -18.13
C GLN A 167 -0.88 -0.56 -19.13
N GLU A 168 -2.16 -0.21 -19.15
CA GLU A 168 -2.71 0.86 -20.00
C GLU A 168 -2.10 2.23 -19.70
N THR A 169 -1.66 2.45 -18.46
CA THR A 169 -1.08 3.73 -18.00
C THR A 169 0.44 3.71 -17.94
N LEU A 170 1.03 2.59 -17.52
CA LEU A 170 2.45 2.49 -17.19
C LEU A 170 3.29 1.81 -18.28
N GLY A 171 2.62 1.15 -19.25
CA GLY A 171 3.27 0.34 -20.28
C GLY A 171 3.16 -1.15 -20.05
N GLY A 172 3.37 -1.93 -21.12
CA GLY A 172 3.12 -3.38 -21.16
C GLY A 172 4.30 -4.25 -20.74
N SER A 173 5.43 -3.70 -20.25
CA SER A 173 6.60 -4.47 -19.85
C SER A 173 7.11 -4.06 -18.46
N LEU A 174 7.89 -4.94 -17.82
CA LEU A 174 8.48 -4.67 -16.52
C LEU A 174 9.44 -3.49 -16.55
N GLU A 175 10.20 -3.34 -17.64
CA GLU A 175 11.11 -2.21 -17.84
C GLU A 175 10.36 -0.88 -17.92
N ALA A 176 9.24 -0.82 -18.66
CA ALA A 176 8.42 0.38 -18.76
C ALA A 176 7.85 0.79 -17.39
N ILE A 177 7.33 -0.18 -16.65
CA ILE A 177 6.78 0.03 -15.29
C ILE A 177 7.89 0.45 -14.33
N ALA A 178 9.08 -0.18 -14.39
CA ALA A 178 10.24 0.18 -13.58
C ALA A 178 10.69 1.62 -13.86
N ALA A 179 10.74 2.03 -15.13
CA ALA A 179 11.10 3.40 -15.51
C ALA A 179 10.14 4.45 -14.94
N GLN A 180 8.82 4.16 -14.93
CA GLN A 180 7.83 5.02 -14.30
C GLN A 180 8.04 5.11 -12.78
N LYS A 181 8.30 3.98 -12.11
CA LYS A 181 8.53 3.94 -10.66
C LYS A 181 9.84 4.64 -10.27
N ALA A 182 10.92 4.38 -10.99
CA ALA A 182 12.22 5.04 -10.76
C ALA A 182 12.19 6.56 -11.03
N GLY A 183 11.09 7.09 -11.58
CA GLY A 183 10.85 8.53 -11.70
C GLY A 183 10.81 9.31 -10.38
N ILE A 184 10.69 8.62 -9.23
CA ILE A 184 10.75 9.25 -7.90
C ILE A 184 12.18 9.41 -7.37
N PHE A 185 13.20 8.88 -8.06
CA PHE A 185 14.60 9.04 -7.65
C PHE A 185 15.04 10.51 -7.82
N LYS A 186 15.75 11.03 -6.81
CA LYS A 186 16.21 12.43 -6.76
C LYS A 186 17.73 12.48 -6.60
N ALA A 187 18.37 13.48 -7.22
CA ALA A 187 19.81 13.67 -7.16
C ALA A 187 20.30 13.80 -5.71
N GLY A 188 21.32 13.02 -5.34
CA GLY A 188 21.93 13.04 -4.02
C GLY A 188 21.07 12.47 -2.88
N LYS A 189 19.86 11.98 -3.16
CA LYS A 189 18.99 11.31 -2.18
C LYS A 189 19.04 9.80 -2.42
N PRO A 190 19.22 8.96 -1.37
CA PRO A 190 19.29 7.52 -1.55
C PRO A 190 17.94 6.93 -1.99
N ALA A 191 18.04 5.81 -2.71
CA ALA A 191 16.92 4.96 -3.03
C ALA A 191 17.16 3.53 -2.57
N VAL A 192 16.08 2.85 -2.19
CA VAL A 192 16.06 1.45 -1.80
C VAL A 192 15.16 0.70 -2.77
N ILE A 193 15.62 -0.39 -3.33
CA ILE A 193 14.79 -1.28 -4.15
C ILE A 193 14.68 -2.66 -3.51
N GLY A 194 13.46 -3.18 -3.49
CA GLY A 194 13.15 -4.55 -3.06
C GLY A 194 13.60 -5.60 -4.10
N PRO A 195 13.20 -6.87 -3.92
CA PRO A 195 13.50 -7.92 -4.90
C PRO A 195 12.77 -7.63 -6.21
N LEU A 196 13.53 -7.42 -7.27
CA LEU A 196 13.03 -7.13 -8.62
C LEU A 196 13.51 -8.20 -9.60
N ALA A 197 12.77 -8.38 -10.71
CA ALA A 197 13.27 -9.12 -11.86
C ALA A 197 14.45 -8.36 -12.50
N GLU A 198 15.38 -9.08 -13.09
CA GLU A 198 16.65 -8.55 -13.62
C GLU A 198 16.44 -7.36 -14.57
N GLU A 199 15.48 -7.45 -15.48
CA GLU A 199 15.15 -6.38 -16.43
C GLU A 199 14.62 -5.11 -15.75
N ALA A 200 13.85 -5.24 -14.68
CA ALA A 200 13.35 -4.11 -13.90
C ALA A 200 14.43 -3.49 -13.01
N GLU A 201 15.28 -4.33 -12.40
CA GLU A 201 16.41 -3.90 -11.58
C GLU A 201 17.40 -3.10 -12.40
N GLN A 202 17.75 -3.58 -13.61
CA GLN A 202 18.66 -2.90 -14.50
C GLN A 202 18.20 -1.47 -14.84
N VAL A 203 16.90 -1.29 -15.12
CA VAL A 203 16.32 0.04 -15.34
C VAL A 203 16.47 0.95 -14.12
N CYS A 204 16.28 0.42 -12.90
CA CYS A 204 16.47 1.17 -11.66
C CYS A 204 17.94 1.58 -11.47
N ILE A 205 18.88 0.68 -11.75
CA ILE A 205 20.33 0.95 -11.66
C ILE A 205 20.73 2.07 -12.64
N GLU A 206 20.31 1.97 -13.89
CA GLU A 206 20.60 2.98 -14.91
C GLU A 206 20.00 4.35 -14.54
N LYS A 207 18.77 4.35 -14.06
CA LYS A 207 18.09 5.58 -13.61
C LYS A 207 18.78 6.19 -12.41
N ALA A 208 19.17 5.41 -11.42
CA ALA A 208 19.90 5.87 -10.24
C ALA A 208 21.25 6.50 -10.64
N LYS A 209 22.00 5.83 -11.52
CA LYS A 209 23.26 6.34 -12.07
C LYS A 209 23.06 7.67 -12.84
N ALA A 210 22.07 7.73 -13.72
CA ALA A 210 21.75 8.92 -14.52
C ALA A 210 21.32 10.12 -13.66
N THR A 211 20.64 9.84 -12.54
CA THR A 211 20.14 10.86 -11.60
C THR A 211 21.18 11.27 -10.55
N GLY A 212 22.25 10.46 -10.35
CA GLY A 212 23.19 10.64 -9.25
C GLY A 212 22.57 10.28 -7.89
N CYS A 213 21.68 9.28 -7.86
CA CYS A 213 20.99 8.78 -6.70
C CYS A 213 21.76 7.56 -6.15
N PRO A 214 22.25 7.56 -4.90
CA PRO A 214 22.79 6.35 -4.27
C PRO A 214 21.71 5.27 -4.20
N LEU A 215 22.02 4.03 -4.63
CA LEU A 215 21.07 2.94 -4.71
C LEU A 215 21.46 1.80 -3.79
N ALA A 216 20.56 1.39 -2.89
CA ALA A 216 20.67 0.17 -2.10
C ALA A 216 19.73 -0.91 -2.69
N ARG A 217 20.27 -2.11 -2.94
CA ARG A 217 19.59 -3.21 -3.64
C ARG A 217 19.40 -4.40 -2.71
N TYR A 218 18.17 -4.89 -2.63
CA TYR A 218 17.84 -6.10 -1.88
C TYR A 218 18.64 -7.31 -2.40
N GLY A 219 19.23 -8.07 -1.47
CA GLY A 219 20.02 -9.26 -1.77
C GLY A 219 21.47 -9.01 -2.10
N GLU A 220 21.83 -7.79 -2.52
CA GLU A 220 23.21 -7.37 -2.83
C GLU A 220 23.81 -6.49 -1.73
N ASP A 221 23.12 -5.39 -1.40
CA ASP A 221 23.61 -4.40 -0.46
C ASP A 221 23.05 -4.61 0.96
N PHE A 222 21.84 -5.18 1.07
CA PHE A 222 21.17 -5.51 2.33
C PHE A 222 20.26 -6.73 2.19
N GLN A 223 20.07 -7.47 3.30
CA GLN A 223 19.22 -8.68 3.33
C GLN A 223 18.74 -9.01 4.73
N LEU A 224 17.63 -9.77 4.81
CA LEU A 224 17.16 -10.45 6.02
C LEU A 224 17.09 -11.96 5.76
N VAL A 225 17.93 -12.73 6.43
CA VAL A 225 18.00 -14.18 6.27
C VAL A 225 17.90 -14.85 7.63
N LYS A 226 16.91 -15.71 7.83
CA LYS A 226 16.70 -16.46 9.10
C LYS A 226 16.70 -15.55 10.33
N GLY A 227 16.03 -14.39 10.23
CA GLY A 227 15.91 -13.43 11.32
C GLY A 227 17.16 -12.60 11.58
N VAL A 228 18.14 -12.60 10.66
CA VAL A 228 19.34 -11.76 10.72
C VAL A 228 19.28 -10.77 9.58
N PHE A 229 19.14 -9.48 9.91
CA PHE A 229 19.33 -8.38 8.97
C PHE A 229 20.80 -8.00 8.91
N GLN A 230 21.27 -7.72 7.72
CA GLN A 230 22.64 -7.23 7.50
C GLN A 230 22.69 -6.30 6.29
N ASP A 231 23.35 -5.15 6.48
CA ASP A 231 23.83 -4.26 5.44
C ASP A 231 25.34 -4.03 5.59
N ALA A 232 25.90 -3.01 4.94
CA ALA A 232 27.33 -2.67 5.03
C ALA A 232 27.75 -2.14 6.43
N ARG A 233 26.81 -1.67 7.27
CA ARG A 233 27.09 -0.97 8.53
C ARG A 233 26.38 -1.55 9.74
N HIS A 234 25.25 -2.25 9.51
CA HIS A 234 24.39 -2.75 10.59
C HIS A 234 24.22 -4.26 10.50
N ARG A 235 24.08 -4.86 11.68
CA ARG A 235 23.67 -6.23 11.83
C ARG A 235 22.71 -6.32 13.01
N PHE A 236 21.51 -6.83 12.75
CA PHE A 236 20.49 -7.09 13.78
C PHE A 236 20.12 -8.57 13.77
N ASP A 237 20.22 -9.21 14.92
CA ASP A 237 19.93 -10.63 15.08
C ASP A 237 18.54 -10.85 15.73
N SER A 238 17.98 -12.03 15.52
CA SER A 238 16.71 -12.48 16.15
C SER A 238 15.49 -11.62 15.79
N LEU A 239 15.47 -11.05 14.60
CA LEU A 239 14.32 -10.31 14.10
C LEU A 239 13.16 -11.25 13.77
N LYS A 240 11.96 -10.83 14.13
CA LYS A 240 10.70 -11.49 13.78
C LYS A 240 9.79 -10.48 13.10
N VAL A 241 9.10 -10.90 12.05
CA VAL A 241 8.16 -10.08 11.30
C VAL A 241 6.74 -10.40 11.76
N GLY A 242 5.97 -9.40 12.17
CA GLY A 242 4.61 -9.57 12.71
C GLY A 242 3.55 -9.83 11.65
N LEU A 243 3.77 -9.39 10.41
CA LEU A 243 2.84 -9.65 9.31
C LEU A 243 3.05 -11.05 8.72
N ASN A 244 1.95 -11.72 8.38
CA ASN A 244 1.96 -13.05 7.79
C ASN A 244 2.41 -13.04 6.32
N GLY A 245 3.08 -14.13 5.89
CA GLY A 245 3.55 -14.35 4.52
C GLY A 245 5.03 -14.02 4.32
N ALA A 246 5.75 -14.88 3.58
CA ALA A 246 7.20 -14.76 3.37
C ALA A 246 7.58 -13.41 2.71
N TYR A 247 6.75 -12.90 1.80
CA TYR A 247 6.96 -11.60 1.16
C TYR A 247 6.92 -10.40 2.15
N GLN A 248 6.40 -10.60 3.35
CA GLN A 248 6.43 -9.56 4.38
C GLN A 248 7.83 -9.42 5.01
N GLU A 249 8.66 -10.46 4.97
CA GLU A 249 10.07 -10.35 5.32
C GLU A 249 10.81 -9.45 4.31
N GLU A 250 10.48 -9.57 3.01
CA GLU A 250 11.00 -8.69 1.96
C GLU A 250 10.59 -7.22 2.22
N ASN A 251 9.30 -6.97 2.51
CA ASN A 251 8.77 -5.64 2.82
C ASN A 251 9.41 -5.04 4.09
N ALA A 252 9.57 -5.85 5.14
CA ALA A 252 10.21 -5.45 6.39
C ALA A 252 11.68 -5.11 6.19
N THR A 253 12.39 -5.88 5.37
CA THR A 253 13.80 -5.67 5.04
C THR A 253 14.01 -4.36 4.30
N VAL A 254 13.17 -4.09 3.28
CA VAL A 254 13.18 -2.82 2.53
C VAL A 254 12.83 -1.63 3.44
N ALA A 255 11.85 -1.81 4.33
CA ALA A 255 11.46 -0.79 5.30
C ALA A 255 12.60 -0.47 6.28
N LEU A 256 13.29 -1.49 6.79
CA LEU A 256 14.39 -1.34 7.72
C LEU A 256 15.58 -0.61 7.07
N GLU A 257 15.95 -0.98 5.83
CA GLU A 257 17.01 -0.28 5.10
C GLU A 257 16.66 1.20 4.87
N ALA A 258 15.45 1.49 4.42
CA ALA A 258 15.00 2.87 4.20
C ALA A 258 14.99 3.69 5.51
N PHE A 259 14.58 3.06 6.62
CA PHE A 259 14.64 3.65 7.95
C PHE A 259 16.08 3.95 8.38
N LEU A 260 17.01 3.02 8.22
CA LEU A 260 18.41 3.18 8.58
C LEU A 260 19.05 4.33 7.79
N LEU A 261 18.88 4.38 6.48
CA LEU A 261 19.39 5.46 5.63
C LEU A 261 18.83 6.83 6.06
N PHE A 262 17.57 6.92 6.42
CA PHE A 262 16.96 8.16 6.92
C PHE A 262 17.54 8.59 8.28
N MET A 263 17.70 7.65 9.22
CA MET A 263 18.24 7.92 10.56
C MET A 263 19.72 8.36 10.48
N GLU A 264 20.50 7.70 9.65
CA GLU A 264 21.91 8.05 9.42
C GLU A 264 22.09 9.47 8.87
N GLN A 265 21.31 9.86 7.85
CA GLN A 265 21.37 11.21 7.28
C GLN A 265 21.15 12.30 8.33
N ARG A 266 20.48 11.96 9.43
CA ARG A 266 20.14 12.87 10.54
C ARG A 266 21.02 12.67 11.77
N GLY A 267 22.01 11.78 11.70
CA GLY A 267 22.88 11.45 12.84
C GLY A 267 22.11 10.93 14.05
N LYS A 268 20.95 10.30 13.84
CA LYS A 268 20.13 9.71 14.90
C LYS A 268 20.58 8.28 15.20
N LEU A 269 20.63 7.94 16.48
CA LEU A 269 20.96 6.59 16.92
C LEU A 269 19.78 5.64 16.70
N VAL A 270 20.09 4.39 16.41
CA VAL A 270 19.12 3.30 16.24
C VAL A 270 19.27 2.32 17.39
N ASP A 271 18.17 2.06 18.10
CA ASP A 271 18.10 1.05 19.17
C ASP A 271 17.62 -0.28 18.59
N GLU A 272 18.43 -1.33 18.76
CA GLU A 272 18.14 -2.66 18.24
C GLU A 272 16.88 -3.29 18.84
N ASN A 273 16.55 -3.01 20.12
CA ASN A 273 15.34 -3.51 20.77
C ASN A 273 14.11 -2.84 20.17
N CYS A 274 14.17 -1.52 19.91
CA CYS A 274 13.13 -0.79 19.21
C CYS A 274 12.91 -1.35 17.80
N VAL A 275 13.97 -1.73 17.09
CA VAL A 275 13.86 -2.39 15.76
C VAL A 275 13.14 -3.74 15.87
N ARG A 276 13.54 -4.60 16.84
CA ARG A 276 12.88 -5.90 17.05
C ARG A 276 11.41 -5.74 17.39
N GLU A 277 11.08 -4.88 18.32
CA GLU A 277 9.70 -4.62 18.74
C GLU A 277 8.87 -4.06 17.57
N ALA A 278 9.40 -3.08 16.85
CA ALA A 278 8.73 -2.48 15.69
C ALA A 278 8.34 -3.52 14.65
N LEU A 279 9.30 -4.35 14.20
CA LEU A 279 9.04 -5.37 13.18
C LEU A 279 8.07 -6.44 13.66
N GLN A 280 8.16 -6.86 14.93
CA GLN A 280 7.31 -7.91 15.50
C GLN A 280 5.88 -7.44 15.75
N THR A 281 5.67 -6.16 16.11
CA THR A 281 4.34 -5.63 16.46
C THR A 281 3.64 -4.92 15.31
N THR A 282 4.29 -4.82 14.15
CA THR A 282 3.67 -4.22 12.97
C THR A 282 2.45 -4.99 12.55
N SER A 283 1.34 -4.27 12.39
CA SER A 283 0.09 -4.75 11.83
C SER A 283 -0.36 -3.88 10.66
N TRP A 284 -1.02 -4.48 9.69
CA TRP A 284 -1.60 -3.75 8.56
C TRP A 284 -2.91 -4.41 8.12
N PRO A 285 -4.05 -3.71 8.19
CA PRO A 285 -5.35 -4.27 7.81
C PRO A 285 -5.35 -4.82 6.38
N GLY A 286 -5.99 -5.98 6.21
CA GLY A 286 -6.15 -6.59 4.89
C GLY A 286 -4.88 -7.13 4.24
N ARG A 287 -3.85 -7.45 5.03
CA ARG A 287 -2.64 -8.15 4.57
C ARG A 287 -2.44 -9.44 5.36
N LEU A 288 -3.09 -10.50 4.88
CA LEU A 288 -3.23 -11.77 5.61
C LEU A 288 -3.66 -11.54 7.07
N GLU A 289 -4.57 -10.57 7.27
CA GLU A 289 -5.11 -10.18 8.57
C GLU A 289 -5.98 -11.32 9.10
N SER A 290 -5.61 -11.88 10.26
CA SER A 290 -6.32 -13.01 10.86
C SER A 290 -7.48 -12.54 11.74
N PHE A 291 -8.67 -13.10 11.50
CA PHE A 291 -9.87 -12.88 12.32
C PHE A 291 -10.21 -14.10 13.21
N GLY A 292 -9.22 -14.95 13.45
CA GLY A 292 -9.41 -16.17 14.24
C GLY A 292 -10.13 -17.26 13.48
N GLN A 293 -10.20 -18.45 14.10
CA GLN A 293 -10.86 -19.63 13.54
C GLN A 293 -10.47 -19.93 12.07
N GLY A 294 -9.24 -19.63 11.69
CA GLY A 294 -8.71 -19.89 10.35
C GLY A 294 -9.17 -18.90 9.26
N VAL A 295 -9.79 -17.76 9.60
CA VAL A 295 -10.19 -16.75 8.61
C VAL A 295 -9.08 -15.72 8.42
N TYR A 296 -8.68 -15.50 7.16
CA TYR A 296 -7.68 -14.52 6.75
C TYR A 296 -8.24 -13.58 5.68
N LEU A 297 -8.09 -12.27 5.88
CA LEU A 297 -8.42 -11.25 4.88
C LEU A 297 -7.14 -10.81 4.17
N ASP A 298 -7.13 -10.87 2.84
CA ASP A 298 -6.00 -10.41 2.03
C ASP A 298 -6.45 -9.62 0.81
N GLY A 299 -5.85 -8.45 0.63
CA GLY A 299 -6.18 -7.52 -0.46
C GLY A 299 -5.51 -7.83 -1.80
N ALA A 300 -5.07 -9.05 -2.06
CA ALA A 300 -4.55 -9.46 -3.36
C ALA A 300 -5.60 -9.22 -4.46
N HIS A 301 -5.22 -8.50 -5.51
CA HIS A 301 -6.13 -8.05 -6.57
C HIS A 301 -5.47 -7.98 -7.96
N ASN A 302 -4.33 -8.66 -8.10
CA ASN A 302 -3.63 -8.86 -9.37
C ASN A 302 -2.93 -10.23 -9.36
N PRO A 303 -2.56 -10.81 -10.52
CA PRO A 303 -1.93 -12.13 -10.61
C PRO A 303 -0.68 -12.26 -9.74
N HIS A 304 0.19 -11.25 -9.72
CA HIS A 304 1.42 -11.28 -8.91
C HIS A 304 1.13 -11.40 -7.39
N ALA A 305 0.13 -10.68 -6.88
CA ALA A 305 -0.27 -10.78 -5.48
C ALA A 305 -0.94 -12.14 -5.16
N ILE A 306 -1.74 -12.67 -6.09
CA ILE A 306 -2.38 -13.99 -5.91
C ILE A 306 -1.33 -15.11 -5.83
N HIS A 307 -0.24 -15.06 -6.60
CA HIS A 307 0.85 -16.03 -6.45
C HIS A 307 1.42 -16.04 -5.02
N ARG A 308 1.62 -14.86 -4.42
CA ARG A 308 2.10 -14.74 -3.03
C ARG A 308 1.08 -15.27 -2.01
N LEU A 309 -0.21 -15.04 -2.25
CA LEU A 309 -1.27 -15.61 -1.41
C LEU A 309 -1.30 -17.15 -1.51
N VAL A 310 -1.16 -17.70 -2.71
CA VAL A 310 -1.06 -19.15 -2.96
C VAL A 310 0.13 -19.76 -2.23
N GLU A 311 1.31 -19.14 -2.27
CA GLU A 311 2.49 -19.57 -1.52
C GLU A 311 2.19 -19.69 -0.01
N TYR A 312 1.49 -18.70 0.54
CA TYR A 312 1.09 -18.72 1.94
C TYR A 312 0.02 -19.77 2.23
N ALA A 313 -1.01 -19.91 1.38
CA ALA A 313 -2.06 -20.89 1.54
C ALA A 313 -1.52 -22.34 1.54
N ARG A 314 -0.48 -22.63 0.77
CA ARG A 314 0.20 -23.93 0.75
C ARG A 314 0.87 -24.32 2.08
N THR A 315 1.14 -23.34 2.97
CA THR A 315 1.69 -23.65 4.31
C THR A 315 0.69 -24.36 5.22
N PHE A 316 -0.61 -24.35 4.87
CA PHE A 316 -1.70 -25.04 5.58
C PHE A 316 -1.97 -26.44 5.00
N SER A 317 -0.92 -27.23 4.77
CA SER A 317 -1.00 -28.55 4.14
C SER A 317 -1.83 -29.60 4.91
N ASP A 318 -2.08 -29.36 6.19
CA ASP A 318 -2.90 -30.19 7.09
C ASP A 318 -4.37 -29.75 7.14
N LYS A 319 -4.75 -28.68 6.40
CA LYS A 319 -6.10 -28.10 6.42
C LYS A 319 -6.72 -28.06 5.03
N ARG A 320 -8.05 -28.09 5.01
CA ARG A 320 -8.81 -27.80 3.78
C ARG A 320 -8.80 -26.30 3.53
N VAL A 321 -8.19 -25.89 2.41
CA VAL A 321 -8.16 -24.49 2.00
C VAL A 321 -9.46 -24.11 1.33
N LYS A 322 -10.07 -23.02 1.79
CA LYS A 322 -11.24 -22.38 1.17
C LYS A 322 -10.89 -20.98 0.72
N ILE A 323 -11.43 -20.56 -0.41
CA ILE A 323 -11.22 -19.23 -0.97
C ILE A 323 -12.58 -18.60 -1.24
N LEU A 324 -12.84 -17.46 -0.65
CA LEU A 324 -13.97 -16.59 -0.99
C LEU A 324 -13.44 -15.41 -1.79
N PHE A 325 -13.78 -15.37 -3.08
CA PHE A 325 -13.21 -14.45 -4.05
C PHE A 325 -14.22 -13.41 -4.53
N GLY A 326 -13.91 -12.13 -4.33
CA GLY A 326 -14.70 -11.00 -4.83
C GLY A 326 -13.81 -9.98 -5.54
N ALA A 327 -14.05 -9.70 -6.83
CA ALA A 327 -13.18 -8.88 -7.65
C ALA A 327 -13.91 -7.85 -8.50
N LEU A 328 -13.17 -6.81 -8.92
CA LEU A 328 -13.63 -5.81 -9.88
C LEU A 328 -13.44 -6.31 -11.32
N LYS A 329 -14.41 -6.09 -12.20
CA LYS A 329 -14.34 -6.51 -13.63
C LYS A 329 -13.19 -5.87 -14.40
N ARG A 330 -12.74 -4.68 -14.00
CA ARG A 330 -11.60 -3.97 -14.62
C ARG A 330 -10.22 -4.57 -14.30
N LYS A 331 -10.15 -5.52 -13.36
CA LYS A 331 -8.92 -6.24 -13.01
C LYS A 331 -8.87 -7.58 -13.76
N ASP A 332 -7.69 -8.16 -13.85
CA ASP A 332 -7.50 -9.50 -14.45
C ASP A 332 -8.01 -10.61 -13.52
N TYR A 333 -9.32 -10.58 -13.22
CA TYR A 333 -9.95 -11.55 -12.32
C TYR A 333 -9.92 -12.98 -12.88
N LYS A 334 -9.94 -13.14 -14.22
CA LYS A 334 -9.84 -14.46 -14.85
C LYS A 334 -8.47 -15.07 -14.65
N GLY A 335 -7.40 -14.33 -14.90
CA GLY A 335 -6.04 -14.78 -14.64
C GLY A 335 -5.81 -15.09 -13.15
N MET A 336 -6.41 -14.33 -12.24
CA MET A 336 -6.35 -14.62 -10.80
C MET A 336 -7.04 -15.96 -10.46
N LEU A 337 -8.22 -16.24 -11.01
CA LEU A 337 -8.96 -17.48 -10.81
C LEU A 337 -8.22 -18.69 -11.41
N GLU A 338 -7.61 -18.52 -12.58
CA GLU A 338 -6.78 -19.54 -13.23
C GLU A 338 -5.57 -19.93 -12.36
N ILE A 339 -4.93 -18.96 -11.70
CA ILE A 339 -3.82 -19.22 -10.77
C ILE A 339 -4.29 -20.10 -9.61
N PHE A 340 -5.43 -19.78 -8.97
CA PHE A 340 -5.96 -20.62 -7.90
C PHE A 340 -6.25 -22.04 -8.39
N SER A 341 -6.92 -22.20 -9.54
CA SER A 341 -7.27 -23.51 -10.09
C SER A 341 -6.06 -24.35 -10.47
N ARG A 342 -5.00 -23.72 -10.97
CA ARG A 342 -3.76 -24.40 -11.36
C ARG A 342 -2.88 -24.71 -10.14
N ASP A 343 -2.73 -23.75 -9.23
CA ASP A 343 -1.71 -23.80 -8.19
C ASP A 343 -2.26 -24.27 -6.83
N LEU A 344 -3.59 -24.26 -6.64
CA LEU A 344 -4.32 -24.82 -5.48
C LEU A 344 -5.54 -25.63 -5.93
N PRO A 345 -5.37 -26.71 -6.73
CA PRO A 345 -6.49 -27.44 -7.34
C PRO A 345 -7.42 -28.11 -6.30
N GLU A 346 -6.93 -28.36 -5.09
CA GLU A 346 -7.71 -28.94 -3.99
C GLU A 346 -8.46 -27.89 -3.15
N ALA A 347 -8.32 -26.60 -3.45
CA ALA A 347 -9.00 -25.56 -2.70
C ALA A 347 -10.47 -25.42 -3.12
N ASP A 348 -11.34 -25.26 -2.15
CA ASP A 348 -12.77 -24.94 -2.37
C ASP A 348 -12.91 -23.44 -2.73
N LEU A 349 -12.94 -23.13 -4.03
CA LEU A 349 -13.07 -21.74 -4.52
C LEU A 349 -14.53 -21.37 -4.72
N THR A 350 -14.98 -20.32 -4.05
CA THR A 350 -16.32 -19.72 -4.18
C THR A 350 -16.19 -18.27 -4.59
N VAL A 351 -16.97 -17.85 -5.59
CA VAL A 351 -17.03 -16.46 -6.07
C VAL A 351 -18.20 -15.74 -5.39
N THR A 352 -18.03 -14.46 -5.07
CA THR A 352 -19.08 -13.62 -4.48
C THR A 352 -19.06 -12.20 -5.06
N THR A 353 -20.06 -11.43 -4.73
CA THR A 353 -20.19 -10.00 -5.06
C THR A 353 -20.13 -9.13 -3.80
N PHE A 354 -19.99 -7.82 -4.01
CA PHE A 354 -19.95 -6.80 -2.94
C PHE A 354 -20.40 -5.44 -3.48
N ALA A 355 -20.65 -4.48 -2.58
CA ALA A 355 -21.27 -3.20 -2.92
C ALA A 355 -20.28 -2.15 -3.45
N TYR A 356 -19.69 -2.38 -4.63
CA TYR A 356 -18.74 -1.43 -5.23
C TYR A 356 -18.68 -1.53 -6.75
N GLY A 357 -19.06 -0.46 -7.47
CA GLY A 357 -18.83 -0.32 -8.92
C GLY A 357 -19.18 -1.55 -9.77
N GLU A 358 -18.39 -1.84 -10.78
CA GLU A 358 -18.52 -3.02 -11.64
C GLU A 358 -17.74 -4.21 -11.05
N VAL A 359 -18.45 -5.06 -10.32
CA VAL A 359 -17.94 -6.27 -9.68
C VAL A 359 -18.32 -7.53 -10.45
N VAL A 360 -17.56 -8.59 -10.26
CA VAL A 360 -17.87 -9.93 -10.78
C VAL A 360 -19.15 -10.44 -10.16
N GLN A 361 -20.01 -11.05 -10.99
CA GLN A 361 -21.33 -11.57 -10.62
C GLN A 361 -21.55 -12.98 -11.20
N GLU A 362 -22.61 -13.66 -10.74
CA GLU A 362 -23.00 -14.98 -11.24
C GLU A 362 -23.18 -15.01 -12.76
N ALA A 363 -23.75 -13.93 -13.33
CA ALA A 363 -23.97 -13.78 -14.76
C ALA A 363 -22.68 -13.77 -15.61
N ASP A 364 -21.52 -13.60 -15.00
CA ASP A 364 -20.24 -13.67 -15.71
C ASP A 364 -19.82 -15.11 -16.05
N GLY A 365 -20.56 -16.13 -15.57
CA GLY A 365 -20.49 -17.51 -16.06
C GLY A 365 -19.13 -18.20 -15.86
N LEU A 366 -18.47 -17.97 -14.73
CA LEU A 366 -17.09 -18.40 -14.48
C LEU A 366 -16.93 -19.90 -14.20
N GLY A 367 -18.05 -20.65 -14.03
CA GLY A 367 -18.02 -22.08 -13.74
C GLY A 367 -17.62 -22.46 -12.30
N TYR A 368 -17.49 -21.48 -11.41
CA TYR A 368 -17.25 -21.68 -9.98
C TYR A 368 -18.54 -21.55 -9.16
N PRO A 369 -18.66 -22.20 -7.98
CA PRO A 369 -19.70 -21.94 -7.03
C PRO A 369 -19.81 -20.43 -6.76
N TYR A 370 -21.05 -19.93 -6.66
CA TYR A 370 -21.33 -18.52 -6.45
C TYR A 370 -22.24 -18.30 -5.26
N VAL A 371 -21.95 -17.29 -4.46
CA VAL A 371 -22.76 -16.84 -3.32
C VAL A 371 -23.08 -15.36 -3.49
N ALA A 372 -24.38 -15.02 -3.48
CA ALA A 372 -24.83 -13.63 -3.70
C ALA A 372 -24.54 -12.71 -2.50
N ASP A 373 -24.53 -13.23 -1.28
CA ASP A 373 -24.15 -12.50 -0.07
C ASP A 373 -23.03 -13.21 0.68
N PHE A 374 -21.87 -12.57 0.75
CA PHE A 374 -20.72 -13.08 1.47
C PHE A 374 -20.97 -13.25 2.98
N ARG A 375 -21.95 -12.52 3.54
CA ARG A 375 -22.29 -12.58 4.97
C ARG A 375 -22.87 -13.93 5.34
N ASP A 376 -23.74 -14.46 4.50
CA ASP A 376 -24.31 -15.81 4.67
C ASP A 376 -23.22 -16.87 4.64
N TYR A 377 -22.28 -16.75 3.69
CA TYR A 377 -21.15 -17.67 3.59
C TYR A 377 -20.27 -17.64 4.85
N LEU A 378 -19.95 -16.45 5.35
CA LEU A 378 -19.13 -16.30 6.55
C LEU A 378 -19.85 -16.81 7.81
N GLN A 379 -21.16 -16.56 7.95
CA GLN A 379 -21.96 -17.10 9.08
C GLN A 379 -21.96 -18.62 9.07
N ASP A 380 -22.18 -19.23 7.91
CA ASP A 380 -22.13 -20.68 7.73
C ASP A 380 -20.74 -21.23 8.07
N TYR A 381 -19.68 -20.61 7.55
CA TYR A 381 -18.30 -20.97 7.83
C TYR A 381 -18.00 -20.95 9.34
N TYR A 382 -18.28 -19.86 10.03
CA TYR A 382 -18.05 -19.73 11.46
C TYR A 382 -18.89 -20.71 12.31
N SER A 383 -20.11 -21.05 11.86
CA SER A 383 -21.00 -21.98 12.57
C SER A 383 -20.54 -23.44 12.49
N ARG A 384 -19.81 -23.82 11.44
CA ARG A 384 -19.37 -25.21 11.17
C ARG A 384 -17.90 -25.44 11.47
N GLN A 385 -17.19 -24.43 11.96
CA GLN A 385 -15.73 -24.47 12.12
C GLN A 385 -15.31 -25.53 13.14
N ASP A 386 -14.53 -26.50 12.69
CA ASP A 386 -13.96 -27.61 13.48
C ASP A 386 -12.43 -27.53 13.63
N GLY A 387 -11.81 -26.48 13.11
CA GLY A 387 -10.37 -26.28 13.09
C GLY A 387 -9.62 -26.97 11.94
N GLN A 388 -10.35 -27.73 11.08
CA GLN A 388 -9.75 -28.46 9.94
C GLN A 388 -9.73 -27.64 8.65
N GLU A 389 -10.31 -26.44 8.67
CA GLU A 389 -10.43 -25.57 7.50
C GLU A 389 -9.69 -24.24 7.72
N VAL A 390 -9.23 -23.64 6.62
CA VAL A 390 -8.73 -22.27 6.56
C VAL A 390 -9.41 -21.55 5.41
N LEU A 391 -9.89 -20.32 5.67
CA LEU A 391 -10.60 -19.49 4.70
C LEU A 391 -9.78 -18.25 4.37
N PHE A 392 -9.47 -18.06 3.10
CA PHE A 392 -8.92 -16.82 2.56
C PHE A 392 -10.01 -16.02 1.85
N VAL A 393 -10.26 -14.80 2.31
CA VAL A 393 -11.17 -13.83 1.68
C VAL A 393 -10.31 -12.84 0.91
N THR A 394 -10.50 -12.76 -0.43
CA THR A 394 -9.56 -12.03 -1.30
C THR A 394 -10.16 -11.59 -2.63
N GLY A 395 -9.36 -10.93 -3.49
CA GLY A 395 -9.69 -10.52 -4.85
C GLY A 395 -9.85 -9.00 -5.04
N SER A 396 -10.13 -8.25 -3.96
CA SER A 396 -10.24 -6.79 -4.00
C SER A 396 -10.06 -6.19 -2.62
N LEU A 397 -9.30 -5.08 -2.54
CA LEU A 397 -9.22 -4.28 -1.31
C LEU A 397 -10.58 -3.75 -0.87
N TYR A 398 -11.46 -3.36 -1.80
CA TYR A 398 -12.81 -2.90 -1.47
C TYR A 398 -13.68 -4.03 -0.92
N PHE A 399 -13.55 -5.24 -1.47
CA PHE A 399 -14.26 -6.41 -0.95
C PHE A 399 -13.83 -6.74 0.48
N ILE A 400 -12.54 -6.88 0.74
CA ILE A 400 -12.07 -7.22 2.09
C ILE A 400 -12.34 -6.11 3.10
N SER A 401 -12.43 -4.85 2.66
CA SER A 401 -12.86 -3.72 3.48
C SER A 401 -14.29 -3.91 4.00
N GLU A 402 -15.23 -4.28 3.10
CA GLU A 402 -16.63 -4.55 3.46
C GLU A 402 -16.74 -5.77 4.38
N VAL A 403 -16.00 -6.84 4.07
CA VAL A 403 -15.93 -8.04 4.93
C VAL A 403 -15.35 -7.71 6.30
N ARG A 404 -14.30 -6.91 6.36
CA ARG A 404 -13.67 -6.49 7.62
C ARG A 404 -14.64 -5.71 8.50
N ALA A 405 -15.33 -4.73 7.92
CA ALA A 405 -16.36 -3.95 8.63
C ALA A 405 -17.44 -4.87 9.21
N TYR A 406 -17.96 -5.79 8.40
CA TYR A 406 -18.95 -6.76 8.84
C TYR A 406 -18.43 -7.64 10.00
N LEU A 407 -17.21 -8.17 9.92
CA LEU A 407 -16.64 -9.01 10.98
C LEU A 407 -16.47 -8.24 12.30
N LEU A 408 -16.05 -6.99 12.25
CA LEU A 408 -15.95 -6.13 13.43
C LEU A 408 -17.31 -5.85 14.06
N GLU A 409 -18.35 -5.60 13.25
CA GLU A 409 -19.72 -5.44 13.71
C GLU A 409 -20.27 -6.72 14.40
N GLN A 410 -19.80 -7.90 13.97
CA GLN A 410 -20.12 -9.18 14.61
C GLN A 410 -19.26 -9.47 15.86
N GLY A 411 -18.46 -8.50 16.33
CA GLY A 411 -17.60 -8.64 17.50
C GLY A 411 -16.36 -9.53 17.25
N LYS A 412 -16.02 -9.83 16.00
CA LYS A 412 -14.78 -10.51 15.63
C LYS A 412 -13.67 -9.48 15.54
N ASN A 413 -12.58 -9.70 16.26
CA ASN A 413 -11.42 -8.81 16.23
C ASN A 413 -10.24 -9.49 15.53
N PRO A 414 -9.39 -8.75 14.84
CA PRO A 414 -8.14 -9.29 14.30
C PRO A 414 -7.22 -9.73 15.46
N LEU A 415 -6.47 -10.81 15.18
CA LEU A 415 -5.50 -11.40 16.13
C LEU A 415 -4.11 -10.78 15.97
#